data_e35e29055a2c098e2b97f1245dd962a9
#
_entry.id   e35e29055a2c098e2b97f1245dd962a9
#
_cell.length_a   1.000
_cell.length_b   1.000
_cell.length_c   1.000
_cell.angle_alpha   90.00
_cell.angle_beta   90.00
_cell.angle_gamma   90.00
#
_symmetry.space_group_name_H-M   'P 1'
#
loop_
_entity.id
_entity.type
_entity.pdbx_description
1 polymer ?
#
loop_
_entity_poly.entity_id
_entity_poly.type
_entity_poly.pdbx_seq_one_letter_code
_entity_poly.pdbx_strand_id
1 'polypeptide(L)'
;MKFTIYTANCVGNAANAIYPNKAEIKNKEDMLSVIARDHVCGEFKKAHRSIDDFISSDVEVMDCDNDHSDNPEDWMTAEKYEELFPDVSYAIVPSKNDGKVKGNKSARPRHHIYFPHEKVTDAGEVAGIKTRLQEYAPFFDDNALDAARFIFGCNPSEIVWHEGSKTITEFLDEMDFAEYDRATQGIAEGSRNSTMSHIAGRLIKRYGNTEKAHDIYLEKAPSPVQYPSNHPVSD
;
A
#
# COMPACT_ATOMS: atom_id res chain seq x y z
N MET A 1 -15.53 0.14 1.93
CA MET A 1 -14.46 -0.19 0.94
C MET A 1 -14.82 -1.44 0.13
N LYS A 2 -14.17 -1.66 -1.04
CA LYS A 2 -14.39 -2.82 -1.90
C LYS A 2 -13.08 -3.21 -2.59
N PHE A 3 -12.79 -4.53 -2.67
CA PHE A 3 -11.60 -5.07 -3.34
C PHE A 3 -11.76 -6.55 -3.68
N THR A 4 -10.77 -7.14 -4.36
CA THR A 4 -10.83 -8.52 -4.85
C THR A 4 -9.69 -9.37 -4.28
N ILE A 5 -10.02 -10.61 -3.85
CA ILE A 5 -9.07 -11.63 -3.42
C ILE A 5 -9.26 -12.90 -4.25
N TYR A 6 -8.18 -13.62 -4.52
CA TYR A 6 -8.18 -14.89 -5.25
C TYR A 6 -7.71 -16.01 -4.34
N THR A 7 -8.54 -17.06 -4.14
CA THR A 7 -8.24 -18.13 -3.20
C THR A 7 -7.85 -19.45 -3.86
N ALA A 8 -7.01 -20.19 -3.18
CA ALA A 8 -6.68 -21.57 -3.50
C ALA A 8 -7.81 -22.54 -3.12
N ASN A 9 -7.74 -23.78 -3.63
CA ASN A 9 -8.58 -24.90 -3.18
C ASN A 9 -7.97 -25.66 -1.99
N CYS A 10 -6.86 -25.17 -1.44
CA CYS A 10 -6.13 -25.77 -0.31
C CYS A 10 -5.86 -24.74 0.78
N VAL A 11 -5.37 -25.23 1.92
CA VAL A 11 -4.93 -24.43 3.08
C VAL A 11 -3.57 -24.94 3.55
N GLY A 12 -2.64 -24.02 3.81
CA GLY A 12 -1.34 -24.32 4.38
C GLY A 12 -0.33 -24.96 3.42
N ASN A 13 -0.55 -24.87 2.10
CA ASN A 13 0.35 -25.44 1.11
C ASN A 13 1.24 -24.35 0.46
N ALA A 14 2.45 -24.18 0.98
CA ALA A 14 3.41 -23.22 0.45
C ALA A 14 3.83 -23.47 -1.01
N ALA A 15 3.72 -24.71 -1.50
CA ALA A 15 4.05 -25.09 -2.87
C ALA A 15 2.90 -24.81 -3.86
N ASN A 16 1.70 -24.42 -3.38
CA ASN A 16 0.59 -24.11 -4.27
C ASN A 16 0.86 -22.84 -5.06
N ALA A 17 0.63 -22.90 -6.37
CA ALA A 17 0.72 -21.77 -7.27
C ALA A 17 -0.62 -21.44 -7.96
N ILE A 18 -1.72 -22.13 -7.63
CA ILE A 18 -3.01 -22.01 -8.34
C ILE A 18 -4.07 -21.42 -7.40
N TYR A 19 -4.66 -20.27 -7.82
CA TYR A 19 -5.64 -19.50 -7.07
C TYR A 19 -6.87 -19.19 -7.96
N PRO A 20 -7.74 -20.16 -8.21
CA PRO A 20 -8.76 -20.05 -9.25
C PRO A 20 -10.05 -19.35 -8.81
N ASN A 21 -10.25 -19.15 -7.50
CA ASN A 21 -11.54 -18.68 -7.00
C ASN A 21 -11.48 -17.19 -6.73
N LYS A 22 -12.13 -16.40 -7.57
CA LYS A 22 -12.29 -14.95 -7.40
C LYS A 22 -13.36 -14.65 -6.37
N ALA A 23 -13.08 -13.76 -5.43
CA ALA A 23 -14.03 -13.26 -4.44
C ALA A 23 -13.99 -11.73 -4.35
N GLU A 24 -15.14 -11.08 -4.46
CA GLU A 24 -15.29 -9.65 -4.17
C GLU A 24 -15.56 -9.49 -2.68
N ILE A 25 -14.79 -8.64 -2.02
CA ILE A 25 -14.88 -8.33 -0.60
C ILE A 25 -15.52 -6.95 -0.46
N LYS A 26 -16.64 -6.87 0.23
CA LYS A 26 -17.42 -5.62 0.42
C LYS A 26 -17.67 -5.29 1.88
N ASN A 27 -17.43 -6.25 2.76
CA ASN A 27 -17.68 -6.15 4.19
C ASN A 27 -16.82 -7.16 4.96
N LYS A 28 -16.90 -7.09 6.27
CA LYS A 28 -16.18 -7.95 7.21
C LYS A 28 -16.51 -9.43 7.03
N GLU A 29 -17.76 -9.76 6.77
CA GLU A 29 -18.27 -11.13 6.62
C GLU A 29 -17.71 -11.78 5.36
N ASP A 30 -17.68 -11.05 4.23
CA ASP A 30 -17.04 -11.52 3.00
C ASP A 30 -15.55 -11.84 3.25
N MET A 31 -14.83 -10.92 3.93
CA MET A 31 -13.41 -11.11 4.26
C MET A 31 -13.21 -12.37 5.13
N LEU A 32 -13.97 -12.54 6.20
CA LEU A 32 -13.88 -13.72 7.08
C LEU A 32 -14.10 -15.03 6.33
N SER A 33 -15.00 -15.06 5.34
CA SER A 33 -15.28 -16.25 4.54
C SER A 33 -14.12 -16.66 3.63
N VAL A 34 -13.34 -15.68 3.17
CA VAL A 34 -12.29 -15.85 2.15
C VAL A 34 -10.94 -16.17 2.78
N ILE A 35 -10.58 -15.48 3.86
CA ILE A 35 -9.26 -15.64 4.52
C ILE A 35 -9.06 -17.00 5.20
N ALA A 36 -10.09 -17.82 5.29
CA ALA A 36 -9.98 -19.21 5.73
C ALA A 36 -9.13 -20.08 4.77
N ARG A 37 -8.91 -19.62 3.53
CA ARG A 37 -8.11 -20.31 2.50
C ARG A 37 -6.83 -19.57 2.19
N ASP A 38 -5.82 -20.30 1.67
CA ASP A 38 -4.64 -19.66 1.12
C ASP A 38 -5.07 -18.76 -0.06
N HIS A 39 -4.52 -17.54 -0.11
CA HIS A 39 -5.01 -16.53 -1.06
C HIS A 39 -3.92 -15.57 -1.52
N VAL A 40 -4.23 -14.82 -2.58
CA VAL A 40 -3.41 -13.76 -3.16
C VAL A 40 -4.27 -12.54 -3.45
N CYS A 41 -3.65 -11.36 -3.47
CA CYS A 41 -4.30 -10.10 -3.85
C CYS A 41 -4.36 -9.91 -5.36
N GLY A 42 -3.39 -10.43 -6.10
CA GLY A 42 -3.29 -10.30 -7.55
C GLY A 42 -4.14 -11.30 -8.34
N GLU A 43 -4.66 -10.85 -9.49
CA GLU A 43 -5.18 -11.69 -10.56
C GLU A 43 -4.02 -12.17 -11.43
N PHE A 44 -4.04 -13.46 -11.81
CA PHE A 44 -2.97 -14.08 -12.61
C PHE A 44 -3.54 -14.82 -13.80
N LYS A 45 -2.81 -14.84 -14.95
CA LYS A 45 -3.17 -15.65 -16.12
C LYS A 45 -3.31 -17.11 -15.72
N LYS A 46 -4.40 -17.74 -16.16
CA LYS A 46 -4.74 -19.15 -15.82
C LYS A 46 -4.73 -19.45 -14.32
N ALA A 47 -4.99 -18.43 -13.50
CA ALA A 47 -4.93 -18.50 -12.04
C ALA A 47 -3.56 -18.97 -11.49
N HIS A 48 -2.48 -18.92 -12.26
CA HIS A 48 -1.14 -19.33 -11.89
C HIS A 48 -0.33 -18.18 -11.32
N ARG A 49 -0.08 -18.21 -10.01
CA ARG A 49 0.67 -17.19 -9.26
C ARG A 49 2.13 -17.10 -9.71
N SER A 50 2.43 -16.09 -10.49
CA SER A 50 3.77 -15.75 -10.97
C SER A 50 3.78 -14.25 -11.31
N ILE A 51 4.90 -13.57 -11.13
CA ILE A 51 5.05 -12.16 -11.54
C ILE A 51 4.82 -12.03 -13.05
N ASP A 52 5.30 -12.97 -13.86
CA ASP A 52 5.14 -12.96 -15.34
C ASP A 52 3.67 -13.16 -15.78
N ASP A 53 2.86 -13.78 -14.93
CA ASP A 53 1.43 -14.04 -15.18
C ASP A 53 0.52 -13.00 -14.53
N PHE A 54 1.06 -11.96 -13.88
CA PHE A 54 0.27 -10.93 -13.23
C PHE A 54 -0.63 -10.19 -14.23
N ILE A 55 -1.87 -9.95 -13.84
CA ILE A 55 -2.87 -9.22 -14.63
C ILE A 55 -3.22 -7.91 -13.94
N SER A 56 -3.60 -7.97 -12.66
CA SER A 56 -4.04 -6.78 -11.92
C SER A 56 -4.20 -7.04 -10.43
N SER A 57 -4.18 -5.98 -9.62
CA SER A 57 -4.60 -5.96 -8.21
C SER A 57 -5.39 -4.69 -7.91
N ASP A 58 -6.28 -4.74 -6.92
CA ASP A 58 -7.02 -3.60 -6.36
C ASP A 58 -6.90 -3.55 -4.84
N VAL A 59 -5.97 -4.31 -4.27
CA VAL A 59 -5.64 -4.34 -2.85
C VAL A 59 -4.21 -4.83 -2.66
N GLU A 60 -3.48 -4.22 -1.72
CA GLU A 60 -2.18 -4.74 -1.30
C GLU A 60 -2.22 -5.21 0.15
N VAL A 61 -1.45 -6.26 0.41
CA VAL A 61 -1.30 -6.83 1.74
C VAL A 61 0.12 -6.62 2.25
N MET A 62 0.23 -6.12 3.49
CA MET A 62 1.50 -5.98 4.21
C MET A 62 1.50 -6.90 5.42
N ASP A 63 2.65 -7.52 5.69
CA ASP A 63 2.88 -8.36 6.87
C ASP A 63 3.42 -7.53 8.03
N CYS A 64 2.86 -7.68 9.21
CA CYS A 64 3.39 -7.12 10.45
C CYS A 64 3.54 -8.22 11.51
N ASP A 65 4.77 -8.69 11.68
CA ASP A 65 5.11 -9.70 12.70
C ASP A 65 5.49 -9.07 14.05
N ASN A 66 5.55 -7.73 14.15
CA ASN A 66 6.03 -6.98 15.31
C ASN A 66 7.46 -7.41 15.77
N ASP A 67 8.28 -7.85 14.82
CA ASP A 67 9.64 -8.33 15.09
C ASP A 67 10.68 -7.21 15.18
N HIS A 68 10.27 -5.95 14.93
CA HIS A 68 11.08 -4.74 15.01
C HIS A 68 11.45 -4.35 16.45
N SER A 69 10.67 -4.76 17.46
CA SER A 69 10.96 -4.51 18.88
C SER A 69 10.56 -5.70 19.75
N ASP A 70 11.31 -5.92 20.82
CA ASP A 70 10.94 -6.88 21.89
C ASP A 70 10.14 -6.21 23.02
N ASN A 71 10.01 -4.86 23.02
CA ASN A 71 9.15 -4.13 23.94
C ASN A 71 7.70 -4.12 23.43
N PRO A 72 6.72 -4.66 24.20
CA PRO A 72 5.30 -4.68 23.79
C PRO A 72 4.69 -3.30 23.50
N GLU A 73 5.21 -2.24 24.11
CA GLU A 73 4.72 -0.87 23.88
C GLU A 73 5.00 -0.36 22.47
N ASP A 74 6.01 -0.92 21.80
CA ASP A 74 6.37 -0.55 20.43
C ASP A 74 5.58 -1.35 19.38
N TRP A 75 4.86 -2.42 19.79
CA TRP A 75 4.13 -3.26 18.83
C TRP A 75 2.95 -2.53 18.22
N MET A 76 2.73 -2.80 16.95
CA MET A 76 1.60 -2.26 16.20
C MET A 76 0.31 -2.97 16.62
N THR A 77 -0.69 -2.16 16.95
CA THR A 77 -2.05 -2.57 17.31
C THR A 77 -3.05 -1.86 16.41
N ALA A 78 -4.34 -2.23 16.48
CA ALA A 78 -5.38 -1.61 15.68
C ALA A 78 -5.46 -0.09 15.90
N GLU A 79 -5.34 0.36 17.14
CA GLU A 79 -5.39 1.77 17.53
C GLU A 79 -4.21 2.56 16.92
N LYS A 80 -3.00 1.99 16.94
CA LYS A 80 -1.83 2.63 16.33
C LYS A 80 -1.93 2.73 14.81
N TYR A 81 -2.60 1.79 14.15
CA TYR A 81 -2.87 1.91 12.71
C TYR A 81 -3.84 3.04 12.38
N GLU A 82 -4.85 3.27 13.21
CA GLU A 82 -5.77 4.40 13.02
C GLU A 82 -5.06 5.75 13.17
N GLU A 83 -4.12 5.86 14.12
CA GLU A 83 -3.29 7.04 14.27
C GLU A 83 -2.31 7.25 13.09
N LEU A 84 -1.74 6.14 12.56
CA LEU A 84 -0.73 6.19 11.50
C LEU A 84 -1.32 6.42 10.11
N PHE A 85 -2.51 5.88 9.85
CA PHE A 85 -3.21 5.95 8.56
C PHE A 85 -4.59 6.62 8.72
N PRO A 86 -4.64 7.90 9.14
CA PRO A 86 -5.89 8.59 9.35
C PRO A 86 -6.69 8.66 8.03
N ASP A 87 -7.97 8.37 8.12
CA ASP A 87 -8.91 8.36 6.99
C ASP A 87 -8.61 7.36 5.86
N VAL A 88 -7.65 6.44 6.02
CA VAL A 88 -7.36 5.40 5.03
C VAL A 88 -8.25 4.17 5.26
N SER A 89 -8.79 3.60 4.20
CA SER A 89 -9.50 2.32 4.26
C SER A 89 -8.52 1.15 4.38
N TYR A 90 -8.73 0.24 5.35
CA TYR A 90 -7.96 -1.00 5.52
C TYR A 90 -8.72 -2.08 6.26
N ALA A 91 -8.23 -3.32 6.15
CA ALA A 91 -8.65 -4.43 7.01
C ALA A 91 -7.44 -5.08 7.68
N ILE A 92 -7.51 -5.35 9.01
CA ILE A 92 -6.47 -6.06 9.75
C ILE A 92 -6.96 -7.47 10.07
N VAL A 93 -6.17 -8.46 9.65
CA VAL A 93 -6.46 -9.87 9.81
C VAL A 93 -5.36 -10.51 10.67
N PRO A 94 -5.66 -11.09 11.83
CA PRO A 94 -4.69 -11.86 12.59
C PRO A 94 -4.07 -12.96 11.74
N SER A 95 -2.75 -13.11 11.78
CA SER A 95 -2.07 -14.19 11.05
C SER A 95 -2.26 -15.54 11.77
N LYS A 96 -1.97 -16.65 11.08
CA LYS A 96 -1.99 -18.00 11.73
C LYS A 96 -1.03 -18.12 12.92
N ASN A 97 -0.06 -17.21 13.03
CA ASN A 97 0.93 -17.16 14.12
C ASN A 97 0.66 -16.06 15.15
N ASP A 98 -0.50 -15.42 15.08
CA ASP A 98 -0.89 -14.38 16.02
C ASP A 98 -0.89 -14.91 17.46
N GLY A 99 -0.33 -14.14 18.39
CA GLY A 99 -0.23 -14.49 19.79
C GLY A 99 0.66 -15.71 20.12
N LYS A 100 1.45 -16.24 19.17
CA LYS A 100 2.30 -17.42 19.37
C LYS A 100 3.78 -17.06 19.42
N VAL A 101 4.56 -17.92 20.08
CA VAL A 101 6.03 -17.92 19.99
C VAL A 101 6.45 -18.35 18.58
N LYS A 102 7.37 -17.62 17.95
CA LYS A 102 7.92 -17.90 16.62
C LYS A 102 9.45 -17.80 16.65
N GLY A 103 10.14 -18.94 16.51
CA GLY A 103 11.60 -18.97 16.64
C GLY A 103 12.06 -18.50 18.02
N ASN A 104 12.91 -17.49 18.06
CA ASN A 104 13.40 -16.85 19.29
C ASN A 104 12.56 -15.64 19.76
N LYS A 105 11.47 -15.34 19.06
CA LYS A 105 10.59 -14.20 19.37
C LYS A 105 9.44 -14.63 20.28
N SER A 106 9.15 -13.82 21.30
CA SER A 106 8.03 -14.02 22.22
C SER A 106 6.69 -14.07 21.51
N ALA A 107 5.67 -14.57 22.21
CA ALA A 107 4.29 -14.44 21.77
C ALA A 107 3.93 -12.96 21.65
N ARG A 108 3.45 -12.54 20.47
CA ARG A 108 3.14 -11.14 20.15
C ARG A 108 2.06 -11.06 19.07
N PRO A 109 1.37 -9.93 18.93
CA PRO A 109 0.43 -9.72 17.81
C PRO A 109 1.15 -9.87 16.49
N ARG A 110 0.57 -10.69 15.58
CA ARG A 110 1.02 -10.84 14.19
C ARG A 110 -0.17 -10.81 13.28
N HIS A 111 -0.13 -9.96 12.28
CA HIS A 111 -1.28 -9.76 11.42
C HIS A 111 -0.86 -9.33 10.01
N HIS A 112 -1.81 -9.46 9.10
CA HIS A 112 -1.74 -8.89 7.77
C HIS A 112 -2.67 -7.67 7.73
N ILE A 113 -2.25 -6.62 7.06
CA ILE A 113 -3.12 -5.46 6.82
C ILE A 113 -3.33 -5.31 5.32
N TYR A 114 -4.59 -5.22 4.90
CA TYR A 114 -5.03 -5.11 3.52
C TYR A 114 -5.44 -3.68 3.23
N PHE A 115 -4.80 -3.07 2.25
CA PHE A 115 -5.03 -1.70 1.81
C PHE A 115 -5.65 -1.69 0.42
N PRO A 116 -6.95 -1.39 0.28
CA PRO A 116 -7.59 -1.20 -1.02
C PRO A 116 -7.04 0.03 -1.76
N HIS A 117 -6.98 -0.08 -3.08
CA HIS A 117 -6.59 1.01 -3.98
C HIS A 117 -7.28 0.88 -5.33
N GLU A 118 -7.10 1.83 -6.24
CA GLU A 118 -7.55 1.71 -7.61
C GLU A 118 -6.85 0.55 -8.31
N LYS A 119 -7.56 -0.05 -9.26
CA LYS A 119 -7.04 -1.20 -9.98
C LYS A 119 -5.73 -0.87 -10.72
N VAL A 120 -4.67 -1.60 -10.37
CA VAL A 120 -3.35 -1.54 -10.97
C VAL A 120 -3.13 -2.76 -11.86
N THR A 121 -2.54 -2.59 -13.04
CA THR A 121 -2.29 -3.65 -14.03
C THR A 121 -0.81 -3.91 -14.31
N ASP A 122 0.09 -3.27 -13.58
CA ASP A 122 1.55 -3.44 -13.66
C ASP A 122 2.10 -3.99 -12.34
N ALA A 123 2.80 -5.11 -12.38
CA ALA A 123 3.38 -5.74 -11.19
C ALA A 123 4.47 -4.89 -10.52
N GLY A 124 5.19 -4.08 -11.31
CA GLY A 124 6.19 -3.14 -10.79
C GLY A 124 5.54 -1.97 -10.04
N GLU A 125 4.35 -1.52 -10.47
CA GLU A 125 3.58 -0.50 -9.76
C GLU A 125 3.08 -1.04 -8.41
N VAL A 126 2.57 -2.27 -8.35
CA VAL A 126 2.23 -2.96 -7.11
C VAL A 126 3.41 -3.02 -6.15
N ALA A 127 4.57 -3.48 -6.63
CA ALA A 127 5.80 -3.50 -5.82
C ALA A 127 6.20 -2.09 -5.35
N GLY A 128 5.99 -1.07 -6.18
CA GLY A 128 6.22 0.33 -5.85
C GLY A 128 5.32 0.83 -4.70
N ILE A 129 4.02 0.49 -4.71
CA ILE A 129 3.09 0.82 -3.62
C ILE A 129 3.56 0.19 -2.31
N LYS A 130 3.90 -1.11 -2.33
CA LYS A 130 4.36 -1.85 -1.14
C LYS A 130 5.70 -1.33 -0.61
N THR A 131 6.62 -0.95 -1.49
CA THR A 131 7.90 -0.33 -1.11
C THR A 131 7.67 1.01 -0.42
N ARG A 132 6.81 1.88 -0.96
CA ARG A 132 6.46 3.16 -0.32
C ARG A 132 5.79 2.97 1.04
N LEU A 133 4.91 1.94 1.17
CA LEU A 133 4.32 1.57 2.45
C LEU A 133 5.38 1.15 3.48
N GLN A 134 6.34 0.32 3.07
CA GLN A 134 7.42 -0.14 3.93
C GLN A 134 8.40 0.99 4.30
N GLU A 135 8.69 1.91 3.39
CA GLU A 135 9.49 3.11 3.65
C GLU A 135 8.78 4.06 4.65
N TYR A 136 7.45 4.23 4.51
CA TYR A 136 6.64 5.02 5.42
C TYR A 136 6.49 4.38 6.80
N ALA A 137 6.35 3.05 6.84
CA ALA A 137 6.10 2.24 8.03
C ALA A 137 7.09 1.06 8.11
N PRO A 138 8.35 1.29 8.58
CA PRO A 138 9.44 0.31 8.53
C PRO A 138 9.25 -0.94 9.41
N PHE A 139 8.18 -1.02 10.18
CA PHE A 139 7.80 -2.23 10.92
C PHE A 139 7.15 -3.30 10.05
N PHE A 140 6.76 -3.00 8.82
CA PHE A 140 6.32 -3.99 7.85
C PHE A 140 7.49 -4.84 7.35
N ASP A 141 7.20 -6.12 7.10
CA ASP A 141 8.19 -7.07 6.56
C ASP A 141 8.66 -6.64 5.15
N ASP A 142 9.98 -6.52 4.96
CA ASP A 142 10.62 -6.14 3.70
C ASP A 142 10.78 -7.30 2.69
N ASN A 143 10.52 -8.55 3.13
CA ASN A 143 10.71 -9.74 2.29
C ASN A 143 9.52 -10.09 1.38
N ALA A 144 8.45 -9.29 1.38
CA ALA A 144 7.19 -9.66 0.75
C ALA A 144 6.58 -8.51 -0.08
N LEU A 145 7.44 -7.73 -0.76
CA LEU A 145 7.04 -6.54 -1.48
C LEU A 145 6.65 -6.79 -2.95
N ASP A 146 6.74 -8.02 -3.46
CA ASP A 146 6.35 -8.35 -4.83
C ASP A 146 4.82 -8.51 -5.00
N ALA A 147 4.36 -8.43 -6.25
CA ALA A 147 2.94 -8.56 -6.61
C ALA A 147 2.40 -10.00 -6.52
N ALA A 148 3.28 -11.00 -6.35
CA ALA A 148 2.92 -12.41 -6.28
C ALA A 148 2.95 -12.96 -4.84
N ARG A 149 2.95 -12.10 -3.82
CA ARG A 149 2.86 -12.53 -2.42
C ARG A 149 1.58 -13.33 -2.19
N PHE A 150 1.72 -14.52 -1.55
CA PHE A 150 0.57 -15.29 -1.08
C PHE A 150 0.48 -15.27 0.44
N ILE A 151 -0.72 -15.43 0.95
CA ILE A 151 -1.05 -15.44 2.36
C ILE A 151 -1.64 -16.81 2.71
N PHE A 152 -1.16 -17.40 3.79
CA PHE A 152 -1.76 -18.62 4.32
C PHE A 152 -3.14 -18.35 4.92
N GLY A 153 -4.06 -19.27 4.70
CA GLY A 153 -5.38 -19.23 5.31
C GLY A 153 -5.31 -19.29 6.83
N CYS A 154 -6.23 -18.55 7.47
CA CYS A 154 -6.44 -18.55 8.91
C CYS A 154 -7.94 -18.41 9.21
N ASN A 155 -8.35 -18.78 10.44
CA ASN A 155 -9.74 -18.65 10.90
C ASN A 155 -9.79 -17.83 12.20
N PRO A 156 -9.56 -16.50 12.12
CA PRO A 156 -9.72 -15.65 13.29
C PRO A 156 -11.20 -15.51 13.65
N SER A 157 -11.49 -15.33 14.93
CA SER A 157 -12.85 -15.03 15.40
C SER A 157 -13.28 -13.63 15.03
N GLU A 158 -12.32 -12.74 14.82
CA GLU A 158 -12.55 -11.32 14.55
C GLU A 158 -11.45 -10.73 13.69
N ILE A 159 -11.82 -9.71 12.90
CA ILE A 159 -10.91 -8.85 12.13
C ILE A 159 -11.28 -7.40 12.38
N VAL A 160 -10.35 -6.48 12.14
CA VAL A 160 -10.65 -5.05 12.05
C VAL A 160 -11.05 -4.73 10.62
N TRP A 161 -12.12 -3.95 10.46
CA TRP A 161 -12.60 -3.44 9.18
C TRP A 161 -12.80 -1.94 9.33
N HIS A 162 -11.84 -1.16 8.80
CA HIS A 162 -11.81 0.29 8.91
C HIS A 162 -12.12 0.94 7.56
N GLU A 163 -13.17 1.74 7.52
CA GLU A 163 -13.57 2.48 6.33
C GLU A 163 -13.17 3.95 6.48
N GLY A 164 -12.16 4.35 5.72
CA GLY A 164 -11.73 5.72 5.58
C GLY A 164 -12.27 6.35 4.29
N SER A 165 -12.02 7.63 4.12
CA SER A 165 -12.38 8.39 2.91
C SER A 165 -11.33 8.28 1.80
N LYS A 166 -10.14 7.73 2.11
CA LYS A 166 -8.99 7.65 1.21
C LYS A 166 -8.56 6.21 0.95
N THR A 167 -8.03 5.98 -0.24
CA THR A 167 -7.21 4.80 -0.54
C THR A 167 -5.79 4.99 -0.01
N ILE A 168 -5.06 3.88 0.14
CA ILE A 168 -3.65 3.95 0.57
C ILE A 168 -2.78 4.74 -0.41
N THR A 169 -3.10 4.66 -1.69
CA THR A 169 -2.36 5.33 -2.75
C THR A 169 -2.54 6.85 -2.71
N GLU A 170 -3.77 7.33 -2.45
CA GLU A 170 -4.04 8.75 -2.23
C GLU A 170 -3.29 9.28 -1.00
N PHE A 171 -3.31 8.52 0.10
CA PHE A 171 -2.58 8.86 1.31
C PHE A 171 -1.05 8.97 1.08
N LEU A 172 -0.45 7.97 0.43
CA LEU A 172 0.98 7.99 0.13
C LEU A 172 1.37 9.14 -0.80
N ASP A 173 0.50 9.52 -1.75
CA ASP A 173 0.75 10.69 -2.60
C ASP A 173 0.72 11.99 -1.80
N GLU A 174 -0.22 12.14 -0.87
CA GLU A 174 -0.26 13.30 0.02
C GLU A 174 1.01 13.40 0.88
N MET A 175 1.52 12.27 1.38
CA MET A 175 2.78 12.24 2.14
C MET A 175 3.98 12.65 1.30
N ASP A 176 4.09 12.15 0.07
CA ASP A 176 5.15 12.51 -0.86
C ASP A 176 5.12 14.02 -1.19
N PHE A 177 3.93 14.59 -1.40
CA PHE A 177 3.78 16.03 -1.64
C PHE A 177 4.13 16.87 -0.41
N ALA A 178 3.70 16.46 0.79
CA ALA A 178 4.03 17.17 2.03
C ALA A 178 5.53 17.12 2.34
N GLU A 179 6.21 16.04 2.02
CA GLU A 179 7.67 15.94 2.12
C GLU A 179 8.36 16.88 1.12
N TYR A 180 7.86 16.92 -0.13
CA TYR A 180 8.33 17.84 -1.14
C TYR A 180 8.19 19.31 -0.71
N ASP A 181 7.02 19.72 -0.22
CA ASP A 181 6.78 21.08 0.22
C ASP A 181 7.74 21.48 1.36
N ARG A 182 7.99 20.57 2.30
CA ARG A 182 8.98 20.79 3.38
C ARG A 182 10.40 20.91 2.83
N ALA A 183 10.79 20.05 1.90
CA ALA A 183 12.11 20.07 1.29
C ALA A 183 12.34 21.31 0.42
N THR A 184 11.30 21.85 -0.22
CA THR A 184 11.41 23.00 -1.14
C THR A 184 11.37 24.36 -0.46
N GLN A 185 10.89 24.47 0.79
CA GLN A 185 10.93 25.73 1.54
C GLN A 185 12.36 26.24 1.82
N GLY A 186 13.41 25.44 1.55
CA GLY A 186 14.83 25.82 1.72
C GLY A 186 15.72 25.60 0.49
N ILE A 187 15.19 25.18 -0.67
CA ILE A 187 15.99 24.78 -1.83
C ILE A 187 16.21 25.94 -2.80
N ALA A 188 17.48 26.15 -3.21
CA ALA A 188 17.88 27.08 -4.24
C ALA A 188 17.20 26.73 -5.60
N GLU A 189 16.97 27.77 -6.40
CA GLU A 189 16.19 27.79 -7.65
C GLU A 189 16.52 26.68 -8.69
N GLY A 190 17.74 26.14 -8.71
CA GLY A 190 18.16 25.10 -9.65
C GLY A 190 17.68 23.68 -9.34
N SER A 191 17.31 23.37 -8.08
CA SER A 191 16.90 22.01 -7.66
C SER A 191 15.39 21.79 -7.76
N ARG A 192 14.58 22.85 -7.86
CA ARG A 192 13.10 22.75 -7.99
C ARG A 192 12.69 21.99 -9.25
N ASN A 193 13.35 22.22 -10.38
CA ASN A 193 12.98 21.58 -11.64
C ASN A 193 13.20 20.07 -11.63
N SER A 194 14.24 19.56 -10.97
CA SER A 194 14.48 18.12 -10.87
C SER A 194 13.40 17.42 -10.04
N THR A 195 12.99 18.02 -8.92
CA THR A 195 11.98 17.44 -8.05
C THR A 195 10.58 17.50 -8.67
N MET A 196 10.22 18.59 -9.33
CA MET A 196 8.98 18.68 -10.10
C MET A 196 8.91 17.65 -11.23
N SER A 197 10.05 17.40 -11.89
CA SER A 197 10.16 16.36 -12.93
C SER A 197 9.96 14.95 -12.33
N HIS A 198 10.45 14.69 -11.12
CA HIS A 198 10.23 13.43 -10.42
C HIS A 198 8.76 13.22 -10.03
N ILE A 199 8.08 14.27 -9.55
CA ILE A 199 6.65 14.22 -9.23
C ILE A 199 5.83 13.97 -10.50
N ALA A 200 6.07 14.73 -11.56
CA ALA A 200 5.41 14.53 -12.84
C ALA A 200 5.63 13.12 -13.38
N GLY A 201 6.86 12.59 -13.29
CA GLY A 201 7.19 11.22 -13.69
C GLY A 201 6.42 10.17 -12.91
N ARG A 202 6.24 10.34 -11.58
CA ARG A 202 5.44 9.44 -10.73
C ARG A 202 3.94 9.50 -11.08
N LEU A 203 3.39 10.70 -11.28
CA LEU A 203 1.98 10.86 -11.66
C LEU A 203 1.69 10.25 -13.03
N ILE A 204 2.57 10.46 -14.01
CA ILE A 204 2.44 9.85 -15.36
C ILE A 204 2.57 8.32 -15.27
N LYS A 205 3.49 7.80 -14.47
CA LYS A 205 3.67 6.36 -14.28
C LYS A 205 2.45 5.72 -13.64
N ARG A 206 1.75 6.42 -12.75
CA ARG A 206 0.59 5.93 -12.00
C ARG A 206 -0.73 6.10 -12.75
N TYR A 207 -0.99 7.28 -13.29
CA TYR A 207 -2.25 7.62 -13.96
C TYR A 207 -2.16 7.63 -15.48
N GLY A 208 -0.98 7.29 -16.04
CA GLY A 208 -0.70 7.51 -17.45
C GLY A 208 -0.57 8.99 -17.79
N ASN A 209 -0.38 9.30 -19.05
CA ASN A 209 -0.43 10.69 -19.54
C ASN A 209 -1.89 11.12 -19.74
N THR A 210 -2.60 11.31 -18.63
CA THR A 210 -4.04 11.60 -18.57
C THR A 210 -4.31 12.99 -18.01
N GLU A 211 -5.50 13.52 -18.28
CA GLU A 211 -5.99 14.77 -17.72
C GLU A 211 -5.98 14.73 -16.17
N LYS A 212 -6.35 13.59 -15.58
CA LYS A 212 -6.27 13.38 -14.12
C LYS A 212 -4.85 13.57 -13.57
N ALA A 213 -3.83 13.02 -14.22
CA ALA A 213 -2.44 13.19 -13.79
C ALA A 213 -1.99 14.66 -13.88
N HIS A 214 -2.43 15.35 -14.91
CA HIS A 214 -2.14 16.76 -15.14
C HIS A 214 -2.84 17.65 -14.09
N ASP A 215 -4.11 17.39 -13.78
CA ASP A 215 -4.88 18.14 -12.78
C ASP A 215 -4.27 18.02 -11.39
N ILE A 216 -3.91 16.78 -10.97
CA ILE A 216 -3.23 16.53 -9.69
C ILE A 216 -1.88 17.28 -9.67
N TYR A 217 -1.13 17.26 -10.77
CA TYR A 217 0.14 17.98 -10.85
C TYR A 217 -0.05 19.50 -10.70
N LEU A 218 -1.04 20.09 -11.38
CA LEU A 218 -1.31 21.53 -11.29
C LEU A 218 -1.84 21.96 -9.92
N GLU A 219 -2.67 21.13 -9.29
CA GLU A 219 -3.20 21.41 -7.94
C GLU A 219 -2.08 21.43 -6.89
N LYS A 220 -1.09 20.55 -7.03
CA LYS A 220 0.01 20.35 -6.06
C LYS A 220 1.28 21.15 -6.43
N ALA A 221 1.41 21.59 -7.69
CA ALA A 221 2.54 22.40 -8.09
C ALA A 221 2.50 23.78 -7.41
N PRO A 222 3.59 24.23 -6.75
CA PRO A 222 3.64 25.56 -6.19
C PRO A 222 3.43 26.59 -7.30
N SER A 223 2.54 27.56 -7.06
CA SER A 223 2.28 28.66 -8.00
C SER A 223 3.61 29.30 -8.45
N PRO A 224 3.80 29.59 -9.73
CA PRO A 224 5.00 30.26 -10.20
C PRO A 224 5.15 31.57 -9.44
N VAL A 225 6.29 31.75 -8.77
CA VAL A 225 6.63 33.01 -8.09
C VAL A 225 6.57 34.11 -9.14
N GLN A 226 5.62 35.05 -9.01
CA GLN A 226 5.62 36.26 -9.82
C GLN A 226 6.90 37.05 -9.46
N TYR A 227 7.88 37.03 -10.38
CA TYR A 227 9.01 37.93 -10.27
C TYR A 227 8.52 39.37 -10.40
N PRO A 228 8.86 40.27 -9.49
CA PRO A 228 8.63 41.68 -9.72
C PRO A 228 9.39 42.06 -10.99
N SER A 229 8.72 42.62 -11.96
CA SER A 229 9.31 43.12 -13.20
C SER A 229 10.20 44.32 -12.87
N ASN A 230 11.44 44.07 -12.55
CA ASN A 230 12.49 45.11 -12.51
C ASN A 230 12.97 45.36 -13.92
N HIS A 231 12.20 46.10 -14.68
CA HIS A 231 12.74 46.90 -15.77
C HIS A 231 12.95 48.33 -15.28
N PRO A 232 14.19 48.83 -15.18
CA PRO A 232 14.40 50.26 -15.06
C PRO A 232 13.98 50.89 -16.39
N VAL A 233 13.00 51.79 -16.30
CA VAL A 233 12.73 52.70 -17.43
C VAL A 233 13.92 53.64 -17.47
N SER A 234 14.73 53.55 -18.52
CA SER A 234 15.74 54.54 -18.83
C SER A 234 15.10 55.71 -19.53
N ASP A 235 15.19 56.88 -18.92
CA ASP A 235 14.98 58.20 -19.54
C ASP A 235 16.00 58.48 -20.65
#